data_b42ce3f18e02529454616f914c3702a1
#
_entry.id   b42ce3f18e02529454616f914c3702a1
#
_cell.length_a   1.000
_cell.length_b   1.000
_cell.length_c   1.000
_cell.angle_alpha   90.00
_cell.angle_beta   90.00
_cell.angle_gamma   90.00
#
_symmetry.space_group_name_H-M   'P 1'
#
loop_
_entity.id
_entity.type
_entity.pdbx_description
1 polymer ?
#
loop_
_entity_poly.entity_id
_entity_poly.type
_entity_poly.pdbx_seq_one_letter_code
_entity_poly.pdbx_strand_id
1 'polypeptide(L)'
;AFSENGQKWGSPVYNWSRMEEDGFAWWQARMLEHAKLFDVIRLDHFAAIVKYYVVPNKAEDGRSGKWSRGPGKKLTDAIEKVIGDTHIIVEDIAGKSPIPGVKKLMARTGWPGIKILMFAFGDDTANEHLPHNYTDCNLVVYAGTHDNETIVGYFRDKTDYELAYLLSLIHISEPTR
;
A
#
# COMPACT_ATOMS: atom_id res chain seq x y z
N ALA A 1 -0.61 -10.18 -10.55
CA ALA A 1 0.79 -9.94 -10.91
C ALA A 1 0.86 -8.89 -12.02
N PHE A 2 1.87 -8.03 -11.98
CA PHE A 2 2.09 -7.00 -13.00
C PHE A 2 2.82 -7.55 -14.24
N SER A 3 3.24 -8.81 -14.21
CA SER A 3 3.86 -9.52 -15.32
C SER A 3 3.33 -10.95 -15.43
N GLU A 4 3.39 -11.53 -16.63
CA GLU A 4 2.97 -12.91 -16.92
C GLU A 4 3.77 -13.94 -16.10
N ASN A 5 5.06 -13.69 -15.91
CA ASN A 5 5.96 -14.55 -15.13
C ASN A 5 5.91 -14.29 -13.62
N GLY A 6 5.02 -13.42 -13.15
CA GLY A 6 5.02 -12.95 -11.78
C GLY A 6 6.24 -12.08 -11.48
N GLN A 7 6.47 -11.81 -10.20
CA GLN A 7 7.60 -11.00 -9.74
C GLN A 7 8.36 -11.73 -8.65
N LYS A 8 9.69 -11.72 -8.76
CA LYS A 8 10.61 -12.29 -7.78
C LYS A 8 11.60 -11.21 -7.37
N TRP A 9 11.37 -10.61 -6.21
CA TRP A 9 12.12 -9.44 -5.73
C TRP A 9 13.41 -9.80 -5.00
N GLY A 10 13.64 -11.10 -4.70
CA GLY A 10 14.80 -11.53 -3.94
C GLY A 10 14.75 -11.18 -2.44
N SER A 11 13.68 -10.55 -1.98
CA SER A 11 13.50 -10.19 -0.58
C SER A 11 13.24 -11.41 0.28
N PRO A 12 13.89 -11.55 1.46
CA PRO A 12 13.59 -12.61 2.41
C PRO A 12 12.20 -12.40 3.02
N VAL A 13 11.57 -13.51 3.41
CA VAL A 13 10.30 -13.48 4.13
C VAL A 13 10.53 -13.65 5.63
N TYR A 14 9.65 -13.06 6.43
CA TYR A 14 9.70 -13.21 7.88
C TYR A 14 9.22 -14.60 8.32
N ASN A 15 9.85 -15.16 9.35
CA ASN A 15 9.33 -16.31 10.06
C ASN A 15 8.30 -15.86 11.10
N TRP A 16 7.07 -15.65 10.64
CA TRP A 16 6.01 -15.11 11.48
C TRP A 16 5.68 -15.99 12.68
N SER A 17 5.77 -17.31 12.54
CA SER A 17 5.52 -18.23 13.66
C SER A 17 6.54 -18.03 14.78
N ARG A 18 7.82 -17.89 14.41
CA ARG A 18 8.87 -17.64 15.39
C ARG A 18 8.73 -16.27 16.06
N MET A 19 8.35 -15.26 15.27
CA MET A 19 8.12 -13.91 15.81
C MET A 19 6.90 -13.86 16.74
N GLU A 20 5.90 -14.68 16.49
CA GLU A 20 4.71 -14.76 17.34
C GLU A 20 5.04 -15.37 18.72
N GLU A 21 5.98 -16.32 18.80
CA GLU A 21 6.40 -16.95 20.05
C GLU A 21 6.95 -15.95 21.08
N ASP A 22 7.63 -14.90 20.63
CA ASP A 22 8.16 -13.82 21.48
C ASP A 22 7.27 -12.57 21.50
N GLY A 23 6.05 -12.67 21.00
CA GLY A 23 5.09 -11.57 20.93
C GLY A 23 5.48 -10.48 19.91
N PHE A 24 6.22 -10.81 18.86
CA PHE A 24 6.75 -9.89 17.86
C PHE A 24 7.74 -8.86 18.44
N ALA A 25 8.58 -9.28 19.38
CA ALA A 25 9.50 -8.40 20.10
C ALA A 25 10.39 -7.56 19.17
N TRP A 26 10.88 -8.14 18.06
CA TRP A 26 11.67 -7.40 17.09
C TRP A 26 10.86 -6.29 16.40
N TRP A 27 9.61 -6.57 16.03
CA TRP A 27 8.74 -5.55 15.43
C TRP A 27 8.39 -4.45 16.41
N GLN A 28 8.11 -4.81 17.67
CA GLN A 28 7.84 -3.82 18.72
C GLN A 28 9.04 -2.91 18.94
N ALA A 29 10.25 -3.47 19.07
CA ALA A 29 11.48 -2.70 19.22
C ALA A 29 11.72 -1.77 18.03
N ARG A 30 11.55 -2.28 16.80
CA ARG A 30 11.68 -1.47 15.58
C ARG A 30 10.70 -0.30 15.54
N MET A 31 9.43 -0.56 15.83
CA MET A 31 8.39 0.48 15.81
C MET A 31 8.61 1.52 16.91
N LEU A 32 9.04 1.08 18.09
CA LEU A 32 9.38 1.98 19.20
C LEU A 32 10.53 2.92 18.84
N GLU A 33 11.58 2.41 18.19
CA GLU A 33 12.70 3.26 17.74
C GLU A 33 12.27 4.25 16.65
N HIS A 34 11.40 3.83 15.72
CA HIS A 34 10.85 4.75 14.72
C HIS A 34 9.96 5.84 15.35
N ALA A 35 9.15 5.48 16.34
CA ALA A 35 8.30 6.42 17.07
C ALA A 35 9.06 7.51 17.81
N LYS A 36 10.33 7.27 18.18
CA LYS A 36 11.21 8.30 18.76
C LYS A 36 11.70 9.33 17.73
N LEU A 37 11.68 8.98 16.46
CA LEU A 37 12.29 9.76 15.39
C LEU A 37 11.26 10.42 14.47
N PHE A 38 10.07 9.85 14.37
CA PHE A 38 9.06 10.26 13.39
C PHE A 38 7.68 10.35 14.02
N ASP A 39 6.94 11.39 13.65
CA ASP A 39 5.54 11.59 14.05
C ASP A 39 4.59 10.67 13.28
N VAL A 40 4.99 10.27 12.07
CA VAL A 40 4.21 9.40 11.18
C VAL A 40 5.10 8.30 10.63
N ILE A 41 4.64 7.05 10.71
CA ILE A 41 5.32 5.87 10.17
C ILE A 41 4.49 5.28 9.03
N ARG A 42 5.09 5.10 7.85
CA ARG A 42 4.46 4.36 6.75
C ARG A 42 4.83 2.88 6.83
N LEU A 43 3.81 2.02 6.89
CA LEU A 43 3.96 0.58 6.68
C LEU A 43 3.75 0.24 5.21
N ASP A 44 4.85 -0.13 4.57
CA ASP A 44 4.85 -0.53 3.17
C ASP A 44 4.27 -1.93 2.98
N HIS A 45 3.63 -2.16 1.82
CA HIS A 45 3.02 -3.43 1.45
C HIS A 45 2.16 -4.05 2.57
N PHE A 46 1.25 -3.26 3.14
CA PHE A 46 0.41 -3.68 4.28
C PHE A 46 -0.40 -4.95 3.99
N ALA A 47 -0.72 -5.20 2.74
CA ALA A 47 -1.38 -6.42 2.31
C ALA A 47 -0.64 -7.69 2.73
N ALA A 48 0.70 -7.65 2.83
CA ALA A 48 1.52 -8.78 3.27
C ALA A 48 1.27 -9.18 4.73
N ILE A 49 0.80 -8.26 5.57
CA ILE A 49 0.38 -8.58 6.95
C ILE A 49 -0.82 -9.53 6.97
N VAL A 50 -1.67 -9.48 5.94
CA VAL A 50 -2.81 -10.40 5.79
C VAL A 50 -2.41 -11.64 5.01
N LYS A 51 -1.80 -11.46 3.83
CA LYS A 51 -1.43 -12.54 2.93
C LYS A 51 -0.32 -12.09 1.99
N TYR A 52 0.68 -12.90 1.80
CA TYR A 52 1.83 -12.61 0.95
C TYR A 52 2.20 -13.80 0.09
N TYR A 53 2.89 -13.53 -1.01
CA TYR A 53 3.27 -14.54 -1.97
C TYR A 53 4.73 -14.94 -1.76
N VAL A 54 4.99 -16.24 -1.58
CA VAL A 54 6.32 -16.79 -1.31
C VAL A 54 6.80 -17.56 -2.53
N VAL A 55 7.93 -17.13 -3.06
CA VAL A 55 8.60 -17.77 -4.19
C VAL A 55 9.81 -18.53 -3.67
N PRO A 56 9.98 -19.83 -4.01
CA PRO A 56 11.17 -20.57 -3.62
C PRO A 56 12.45 -19.88 -4.14
N ASN A 57 13.50 -19.86 -3.33
CA ASN A 57 14.74 -19.16 -3.70
C ASN A 57 15.35 -19.68 -5.01
N LYS A 58 15.24 -20.98 -5.28
CA LYS A 58 15.75 -21.63 -6.51
C LYS A 58 14.81 -21.55 -7.72
N ALA A 59 13.60 -20.97 -7.57
CA ALA A 59 12.68 -20.79 -8.70
C ALA A 59 13.24 -19.78 -9.69
N GLU A 60 13.07 -20.04 -10.96
CA GLU A 60 13.51 -19.14 -12.05
C GLU A 60 12.67 -17.86 -12.09
N ASP A 61 11.37 -17.97 -11.81
CA ASP A 61 10.42 -16.86 -11.87
C ASP A 61 9.40 -16.91 -10.72
N GLY A 62 8.45 -15.97 -10.74
CA GLY A 62 7.40 -15.85 -9.74
C GLY A 62 6.28 -16.89 -9.80
N ARG A 63 6.16 -17.68 -10.89
CA ARG A 63 5.03 -18.60 -11.10
C ARG A 63 5.01 -19.78 -10.13
N SER A 64 6.19 -20.21 -9.67
CA SER A 64 6.35 -21.37 -8.77
C SER A 64 6.02 -21.07 -7.31
N GLY A 65 5.58 -19.86 -7.00
CA GLY A 65 5.31 -19.45 -5.63
C GLY A 65 3.94 -19.91 -5.12
N LYS A 66 3.72 -19.63 -3.85
CA LYS A 66 2.44 -19.89 -3.17
C LYS A 66 2.05 -18.76 -2.23
N TRP A 67 0.76 -18.57 -2.05
CA TRP A 67 0.24 -17.66 -1.06
C TRP A 67 0.38 -18.20 0.35
N SER A 68 0.92 -17.39 1.24
CA SER A 68 1.07 -17.67 2.66
C SER A 68 0.31 -16.65 3.49
N ARG A 69 -0.18 -17.07 4.64
CA ARG A 69 -0.91 -16.19 5.56
C ARG A 69 0.08 -15.35 6.37
N GLY A 70 -0.21 -14.06 6.47
CA GLY A 70 0.52 -13.13 7.34
C GLY A 70 0.04 -13.18 8.80
N PRO A 71 0.70 -12.45 9.71
CA PRO A 71 0.41 -12.44 11.14
C PRO A 71 -0.91 -11.73 11.48
N GLY A 72 -1.43 -10.91 10.57
CA GLY A 72 -2.73 -10.23 10.71
C GLY A 72 -2.81 -9.35 11.95
N LYS A 73 -3.97 -9.45 12.61
CA LYS A 73 -4.28 -8.70 13.84
C LYS A 73 -3.24 -8.84 14.95
N LYS A 74 -2.60 -9.99 15.09
CA LYS A 74 -1.64 -10.23 16.16
C LYS A 74 -0.43 -9.27 16.07
N LEU A 75 0.07 -9.02 14.86
CA LEU A 75 1.15 -8.05 14.64
C LEU A 75 0.68 -6.61 14.87
N THR A 76 -0.48 -6.23 14.33
CA THR A 76 -0.98 -4.86 14.52
C THR A 76 -1.26 -4.56 15.99
N ASP A 77 -1.80 -5.52 16.76
CA ASP A 77 -1.97 -5.37 18.20
C ASP A 77 -0.63 -5.20 18.95
N ALA A 78 0.41 -5.91 18.51
CA ALA A 78 1.74 -5.77 19.09
C ALA A 78 2.37 -4.41 18.79
N ILE A 79 2.14 -3.87 17.59
CA ILE A 79 2.60 -2.53 17.18
C ILE A 79 1.87 -1.46 18.00
N GLU A 80 0.54 -1.51 18.06
CA GLU A 80 -0.29 -0.53 18.78
C GLU A 80 0.10 -0.37 20.26
N LYS A 81 0.65 -1.41 20.87
CA LYS A 81 1.09 -1.36 22.28
C LYS A 81 2.29 -0.45 22.52
N VAL A 82 3.09 -0.17 21.52
CA VAL A 82 4.41 0.47 21.69
C VAL A 82 4.55 1.80 20.98
N ILE A 83 3.67 2.12 20.02
CA ILE A 83 3.84 3.33 19.18
C ILE A 83 3.38 4.62 19.86
N GLY A 84 2.65 4.55 21.00
CA GLY A 84 2.10 5.74 21.67
C GLY A 84 1.21 6.57 20.74
N ASP A 85 1.46 7.86 20.67
CA ASP A 85 0.71 8.82 19.83
C ASP A 85 1.22 8.92 18.38
N THR A 86 2.21 8.10 17.99
CA THR A 86 2.74 8.09 16.63
C THR A 86 1.69 7.58 15.65
N HIS A 87 1.45 8.34 14.59
CA HIS A 87 0.50 7.97 13.55
C HIS A 87 1.08 6.90 12.62
N ILE A 88 0.24 5.98 12.17
CA ILE A 88 0.60 5.00 11.14
C ILE A 88 -0.26 5.24 9.91
N ILE A 89 0.36 5.27 8.75
CA ILE A 89 -0.27 5.15 7.45
C ILE A 89 0.14 3.84 6.79
N VAL A 90 -0.74 3.25 5.99
CA VAL A 90 -0.45 1.95 5.37
C VAL A 90 -0.51 2.03 3.85
N GLU A 91 0.44 1.40 3.19
CA GLU A 91 0.39 1.20 1.76
C GLU A 91 -0.51 -0.02 1.49
N ASP A 92 -1.73 0.25 1.01
CA ASP A 92 -2.78 -0.74 0.75
C ASP A 92 -3.01 -1.02 -0.74
N ILE A 93 -2.07 -0.61 -1.59
CA ILE A 93 -2.15 -0.79 -3.04
C ILE A 93 -1.97 -2.27 -3.38
N ALA A 94 -3.03 -2.90 -3.86
CA ALA A 94 -3.06 -4.35 -4.10
C ALA A 94 -3.21 -4.72 -5.57
N GLY A 95 -2.87 -3.83 -6.50
CA GLY A 95 -3.05 -4.06 -7.93
C GLY A 95 -4.51 -4.42 -8.30
N LYS A 96 -4.69 -5.20 -9.37
CA LYS A 96 -6.03 -5.56 -9.89
C LYS A 96 -6.82 -6.54 -9.00
N SER A 97 -6.20 -7.15 -8.00
CA SER A 97 -6.84 -8.16 -7.15
C SER A 97 -6.61 -7.84 -5.68
N PRO A 98 -7.52 -7.10 -5.05
CA PRO A 98 -7.39 -6.77 -3.64
C PRO A 98 -7.35 -8.05 -2.79
N ILE A 99 -6.43 -8.08 -1.82
CA ILE A 99 -6.32 -9.20 -0.88
C ILE A 99 -7.47 -9.11 0.13
N PRO A 100 -8.37 -10.10 0.16
CA PRO A 100 -9.44 -10.12 1.14
C PRO A 100 -8.90 -10.00 2.56
N GLY A 101 -9.53 -9.16 3.39
CA GLY A 101 -9.14 -8.94 4.78
C GLY A 101 -8.28 -7.69 5.02
N VAL A 102 -7.65 -7.10 4.00
CA VAL A 102 -6.86 -5.85 4.15
C VAL A 102 -7.76 -4.72 4.66
N LYS A 103 -8.87 -4.43 3.96
CA LYS A 103 -9.83 -3.39 4.38
C LYS A 103 -10.40 -3.65 5.78
N LYS A 104 -10.65 -4.92 6.14
CA LYS A 104 -11.10 -5.29 7.49
C LYS A 104 -10.04 -4.99 8.55
N LEU A 105 -8.78 -5.28 8.25
CA LEU A 105 -7.68 -4.99 9.17
C LEU A 105 -7.45 -3.48 9.33
N MET A 106 -7.52 -2.71 8.24
CA MET A 106 -7.46 -1.25 8.24
C MET A 106 -8.60 -0.64 9.07
N ALA A 107 -9.83 -1.07 8.84
CA ALA A 107 -11.00 -0.60 9.60
C ALA A 107 -10.87 -0.88 11.10
N ARG A 108 -10.21 -1.99 11.48
CA ARG A 108 -9.96 -2.34 12.87
C ARG A 108 -8.90 -1.43 13.51
N THR A 109 -7.82 -1.13 12.79
CA THR A 109 -6.73 -0.30 13.32
C THR A 109 -7.03 1.19 13.23
N GLY A 110 -7.92 1.60 12.35
CA GLY A 110 -8.15 3.00 12.01
C GLY A 110 -6.99 3.64 11.21
N TRP A 111 -6.00 2.85 10.79
CA TRP A 111 -4.87 3.38 10.04
C TRP A 111 -5.28 3.74 8.62
N PRO A 112 -5.02 4.99 8.18
CA PRO A 112 -5.35 5.42 6.82
C PRO A 112 -4.55 4.69 5.76
N GLY A 113 -5.22 4.37 4.66
CA GLY A 113 -4.58 3.91 3.43
C GLY A 113 -4.07 5.07 2.58
N ILE A 114 -3.54 4.75 1.41
CA ILE A 114 -3.01 5.74 0.48
C ILE A 114 -3.73 5.70 -0.87
N LYS A 115 -3.79 6.87 -1.51
CA LYS A 115 -4.18 7.02 -2.91
C LYS A 115 -3.08 7.73 -3.67
N ILE A 116 -2.84 7.29 -4.91
CA ILE A 116 -1.79 7.84 -5.78
C ILE A 116 -2.44 8.38 -7.04
N LEU A 117 -2.38 9.68 -7.24
CA LEU A 117 -3.04 10.34 -8.38
C LEU A 117 -2.50 9.86 -9.73
N MET A 118 -1.21 9.55 -9.84
CA MET A 118 -0.64 9.00 -11.07
C MET A 118 -1.26 7.65 -11.50
N PHE A 119 -1.91 6.92 -10.59
CA PHE A 119 -2.63 5.68 -10.91
C PHE A 119 -4.10 5.92 -11.30
N ALA A 120 -4.58 7.15 -11.14
CA ALA A 120 -5.97 7.51 -11.37
C ALA A 120 -6.32 7.64 -12.86
N PHE A 121 -5.38 8.09 -13.68
CA PHE A 121 -5.63 8.58 -15.02
C PHE A 121 -5.52 7.48 -16.06
N GLY A 122 -6.58 6.70 -16.19
CA GLY A 122 -6.78 5.66 -17.18
C GLY A 122 -8.25 5.62 -17.60
N ASP A 123 -8.62 4.67 -18.43
CA ASP A 123 -9.99 4.55 -18.98
C ASP A 123 -11.04 4.04 -17.98
N ASP A 124 -10.62 3.65 -16.77
CA ASP A 124 -11.50 3.13 -15.74
C ASP A 124 -12.07 4.25 -14.86
N THR A 125 -13.31 4.64 -15.09
CA THR A 125 -14.01 5.65 -14.30
C THR A 125 -14.32 5.23 -12.86
N ALA A 126 -14.25 3.94 -12.56
CA ALA A 126 -14.41 3.39 -11.21
C ALA A 126 -13.07 3.26 -10.46
N ASN A 127 -11.96 3.74 -11.05
CA ASN A 127 -10.65 3.67 -10.44
C ASN A 127 -10.64 4.33 -9.06
N GLU A 128 -10.24 3.57 -8.05
CA GLU A 128 -10.24 4.01 -6.64
C GLU A 128 -9.26 5.15 -6.32
N HIS A 129 -8.34 5.47 -7.23
CA HIS A 129 -7.40 6.58 -7.09
C HIS A 129 -7.97 7.90 -7.63
N LEU A 130 -9.11 7.88 -8.31
CA LEU A 130 -9.80 9.10 -8.77
C LEU A 130 -10.43 9.83 -7.58
N PRO A 131 -10.19 11.14 -7.42
CA PRO A 131 -10.68 11.90 -6.27
C PRO A 131 -12.20 11.82 -6.04
N HIS A 132 -13.00 11.77 -7.11
CA HIS A 132 -14.46 11.67 -7.00
C HIS A 132 -14.95 10.26 -6.55
N ASN A 133 -14.07 9.27 -6.51
CA ASN A 133 -14.36 7.93 -6.01
C ASN A 133 -13.93 7.72 -4.54
N TYR A 134 -13.40 8.75 -3.87
CA TYR A 134 -13.04 8.65 -2.46
C TYR A 134 -14.31 8.57 -1.60
N THR A 135 -14.50 7.45 -0.94
CA THR A 135 -15.67 7.21 -0.08
C THR A 135 -15.37 7.43 1.41
N ASP A 136 -14.11 7.64 1.75
CA ASP A 136 -13.63 7.83 3.11
C ASP A 136 -12.62 8.98 3.13
N CYS A 137 -12.63 9.77 4.22
CA CYS A 137 -11.64 10.81 4.47
C CYS A 137 -10.42 10.30 5.25
N ASN A 138 -10.46 9.07 5.76
CA ASN A 138 -9.34 8.42 6.46
C ASN A 138 -8.34 7.84 5.47
N LEU A 139 -7.72 8.71 4.68
CA LEU A 139 -6.75 8.34 3.65
C LEU A 139 -5.71 9.46 3.44
N VAL A 140 -4.56 9.10 2.89
CA VAL A 140 -3.51 10.03 2.49
C VAL A 140 -3.38 10.00 0.97
N VAL A 141 -3.43 11.16 0.32
CA VAL A 141 -3.32 11.28 -1.13
C VAL A 141 -1.94 11.78 -1.52
N TYR A 142 -1.28 11.06 -2.39
CA TYR A 142 -0.01 11.45 -3.00
C TYR A 142 -0.20 11.72 -4.49
N ALA A 143 0.57 12.66 -5.03
CA ALA A 143 0.71 12.80 -6.48
C ALA A 143 1.38 11.56 -7.08
N GLY A 144 2.48 11.13 -6.48
CA GLY A 144 3.24 9.92 -6.77
C GLY A 144 4.11 9.57 -5.56
N THR A 145 4.75 8.42 -5.57
CA THR A 145 5.68 7.95 -4.54
C THR A 145 7.09 7.80 -5.10
N HIS A 146 8.03 7.31 -4.29
CA HIS A 146 9.39 6.98 -4.73
C HIS A 146 9.45 5.86 -5.79
N ASP A 147 8.35 5.13 -5.99
CA ASP A 147 8.21 4.09 -7.02
C ASP A 147 7.67 4.62 -8.35
N ASN A 148 7.38 5.92 -8.43
CA ASN A 148 6.82 6.58 -9.60
C ASN A 148 7.83 7.55 -10.21
N GLU A 149 7.58 7.93 -11.47
CA GLU A 149 8.20 9.07 -12.09
C GLU A 149 7.89 10.37 -11.32
N THR A 150 8.70 11.41 -11.57
CA THR A 150 8.33 12.75 -11.12
C THR A 150 7.05 13.20 -11.84
N ILE A 151 6.31 14.10 -11.23
CA ILE A 151 5.09 14.64 -11.85
C ILE A 151 5.35 15.24 -13.25
N VAL A 152 6.49 15.92 -13.41
CA VAL A 152 6.90 16.50 -14.70
C VAL A 152 7.23 15.40 -15.70
N GLY A 153 7.92 14.34 -15.29
CA GLY A 153 8.22 13.17 -16.14
C GLY A 153 6.93 12.48 -16.58
N TYR A 154 6.03 12.25 -15.64
CA TYR A 154 4.74 11.63 -15.92
C TYR A 154 3.91 12.36 -16.99
N PHE A 155 3.85 13.71 -16.92
CA PHE A 155 3.11 14.49 -17.91
C PHE A 155 3.81 14.59 -19.26
N ARG A 156 5.16 14.55 -19.26
CA ARG A 156 5.93 14.63 -20.52
C ARG A 156 5.63 13.47 -21.48
N ASP A 157 5.36 12.30 -20.93
CA ASP A 157 5.14 11.08 -21.70
C ASP A 157 3.65 10.82 -22.05
N LYS A 158 2.78 11.75 -21.68
CA LYS A 158 1.33 11.68 -21.97
C LYS A 158 1.02 12.21 -23.35
N THR A 159 0.08 11.55 -24.02
CA THR A 159 -0.52 12.03 -25.27
C THR A 159 -1.43 13.23 -25.02
N ASP A 160 -1.70 14.03 -26.05
CA ASP A 160 -2.64 15.16 -25.96
C ASP A 160 -4.04 14.72 -25.51
N TYR A 161 -4.47 13.51 -25.91
CA TYR A 161 -5.74 12.94 -25.47
C TYR A 161 -5.76 12.66 -23.96
N GLU A 162 -4.71 12.01 -23.44
CA GLU A 162 -4.59 11.73 -22.01
C GLU A 162 -4.52 13.01 -21.18
N LEU A 163 -3.81 14.04 -21.68
CA LEU A 163 -3.75 15.35 -21.03
C LEU A 163 -5.11 16.05 -21.03
N ALA A 164 -5.83 16.02 -22.13
CA ALA A 164 -7.17 16.61 -22.22
C ALA A 164 -8.15 15.90 -21.28
N TYR A 165 -8.09 14.57 -21.20
CA TYR A 165 -8.89 13.78 -20.26
C TYR A 165 -8.59 14.15 -18.81
N LEU A 166 -7.32 14.23 -18.46
CA LEU A 166 -6.86 14.61 -17.11
C LEU A 166 -7.35 16.01 -16.72
N LEU A 167 -7.21 16.99 -17.63
CA LEU A 167 -7.72 18.35 -17.42
C LEU A 167 -9.23 18.38 -17.23
N SER A 168 -9.99 17.56 -17.96
CA SER A 168 -11.43 17.45 -17.81
C SER A 168 -11.83 16.97 -16.40
N LEU A 169 -11.07 16.06 -15.81
CA LEU A 169 -11.32 15.56 -14.45
C LEU A 169 -11.02 16.61 -13.37
N ILE A 170 -9.99 17.43 -13.57
CA ILE A 170 -9.63 18.52 -12.64
C ILE A 170 -10.75 19.57 -12.62
N HIS A 171 -11.32 19.91 -13.77
CA HIS A 171 -12.40 20.91 -13.86
C HIS A 171 -13.75 20.44 -13.29
N ILE A 172 -14.00 19.14 -13.20
CA ILE A 172 -15.21 18.59 -12.57
C ILE A 172 -15.21 18.81 -11.05
N SER A 173 -14.06 18.94 -10.43
CA SER A 173 -13.91 19.12 -8.99
C SER A 173 -13.90 20.58 -8.53
N GLU A 174 -13.96 21.56 -9.44
CA GLU A 174 -14.11 22.95 -9.05
C GLU A 174 -15.56 23.24 -8.60
N PRO A 175 -15.75 23.76 -7.36
CA PRO A 175 -17.08 24.18 -6.95
C PRO A 175 -17.54 25.28 -7.89
N THR A 176 -18.68 25.06 -8.55
CA THR A 176 -19.40 26.12 -9.27
C THR A 176 -19.65 27.30 -8.31
N ARG A 177 -18.95 28.39 -8.54
CA ARG A 177 -19.21 29.67 -7.85
C ARG A 177 -20.55 30.23 -8.19
#